data_418f231e3dd07ebc33497a18d3db619c
#
_entry.id   418f231e3dd07ebc33497a18d3db619c
#
_cell.length_a   1.000
_cell.length_b   1.000
_cell.length_c   1.000
_cell.angle_alpha   90.00
_cell.angle_beta   90.00
_cell.angle_gamma   90.00
#
_symmetry.space_group_name_H-M   'P 1'
#
loop_
_entity.id
_entity.type
_entity.pdbx_description
1 polymer ?
#
loop_
_entity_poly.entity_id
_entity_poly.type
_entity_poly.pdbx_seq_one_letter_code
_entity_poly.pdbx_strand_id
1 'polypeptide(L)'
;MESTAEQRVNALQPNPRTGCGRPGCACGLPISERFVLWALRQWQQDRALPAEGSVLHQGFKTAGVLEVLPDFAIAMDAFLFGTRRAMEIHRPDCACVSGDEATLVALCGLAQGDFDGPLLASLDIMMAPTASRVAAVRLKAFSVALASAGLRLAPPAGDAAGRLN
;
A
#
# COMPACT_ATOMS: atom_id res chain seq x y z
N MET A 1 22.82 -17.01 4.03
CA MET A 1 21.35 -17.06 4.30
C MET A 1 20.78 -15.73 3.88
N GLU A 2 19.98 -15.73 2.81
CA GLU A 2 19.33 -14.52 2.35
C GLU A 2 18.23 -14.12 3.35
N SER A 3 18.32 -12.88 3.82
CA SER A 3 17.28 -12.29 4.69
C SER A 3 15.98 -12.17 3.91
N THR A 4 14.87 -12.60 4.48
CA THR A 4 13.56 -12.46 3.84
C THR A 4 13.18 -11.00 3.61
N ALA A 5 12.31 -10.71 2.62
CA ALA A 5 11.86 -9.35 2.35
C ALA A 5 11.28 -8.67 3.60
N GLU A 6 10.57 -9.43 4.45
CA GLU A 6 10.05 -8.93 5.71
C GLU A 6 11.14 -8.44 6.68
N GLN A 7 12.26 -9.17 6.78
CA GLN A 7 13.38 -8.75 7.61
C GLN A 7 14.06 -7.48 7.08
N ARG A 8 14.16 -7.34 5.75
CA ARG A 8 14.73 -6.16 5.09
C ARG A 8 13.83 -4.92 5.29
N VAL A 9 12.51 -5.09 5.13
CA VAL A 9 11.54 -4.01 5.34
C VAL A 9 11.50 -3.56 6.80
N ASN A 10 11.62 -4.48 7.75
CA ASN A 10 11.63 -4.14 9.17
C ASN A 10 12.84 -3.25 9.55
N ALA A 11 13.96 -3.40 8.87
CA ALA A 11 15.14 -2.55 9.08
C ALA A 11 14.95 -1.09 8.60
N LEU A 12 13.99 -0.84 7.70
CA LEU A 12 13.68 0.50 7.17
C LEU A 12 12.77 1.32 8.09
N GLN A 13 12.18 0.70 9.10
CA GLN A 13 11.16 1.33 9.91
C GLN A 13 11.69 1.74 11.29
N PRO A 14 11.22 2.87 11.86
CA PRO A 14 11.56 3.24 13.23
C PRO A 14 11.14 2.13 14.20
N ASN A 15 11.99 1.88 15.19
CA ASN A 15 11.90 0.79 16.16
C ASN A 15 10.46 0.63 16.72
N PRO A 16 9.82 -0.55 16.60
CA PRO A 16 8.45 -0.79 17.05
C PRO A 16 8.26 -0.80 18.58
N ARG A 17 9.31 -0.53 19.35
CA ARG A 17 9.26 -0.60 20.83
C ARG A 17 8.49 0.54 21.48
N THR A 18 8.01 1.53 20.72
CA THR A 18 7.09 2.57 21.21
C THR A 18 5.67 2.33 20.67
N GLY A 19 5.13 1.15 20.91
CA GLY A 19 3.73 0.87 20.65
C GLY A 19 2.85 1.85 21.43
N CYS A 20 2.10 2.71 20.73
CA CYS A 20 1.25 3.72 21.37
C CYS A 20 -0.01 3.11 22.01
N GLY A 21 -0.26 1.80 21.85
CA GLY A 21 -1.43 1.11 22.42
C GLY A 21 -2.79 1.67 21.97
N ARG A 22 -2.80 2.58 20.98
CA ARG A 22 -4.02 3.25 20.50
C ARG A 22 -4.62 2.51 19.32
N PRO A 23 -5.95 2.35 19.25
CA PRO A 23 -6.64 1.89 18.04
C PRO A 23 -6.28 2.78 16.86
N GLY A 24 -5.97 2.19 15.69
CA GLY A 24 -5.57 2.94 14.49
C GLY A 24 -4.12 3.42 14.49
N CYS A 25 -3.24 2.84 15.33
CA CYS A 25 -1.81 3.12 15.30
C CYS A 25 -1.13 2.25 14.21
N ALA A 26 -0.29 2.89 13.41
CA ALA A 26 0.54 2.21 12.40
C ALA A 26 1.46 1.13 12.98
N CYS A 27 1.85 1.27 14.26
CA CYS A 27 2.71 0.31 14.96
C CYS A 27 2.06 -1.06 15.19
N GLY A 28 0.72 -1.14 15.18
CA GLY A 28 -0.03 -2.40 15.32
C GLY A 28 -0.26 -3.13 14.01
N LEU A 29 0.09 -2.54 12.88
CA LEU A 29 -0.09 -3.16 11.57
C LEU A 29 0.97 -4.25 11.30
N PRO A 30 0.61 -5.30 10.53
CA PRO A 30 1.58 -6.25 9.99
C PRO A 30 2.66 -5.54 9.17
N ILE A 31 3.83 -6.16 9.03
CA ILE A 31 4.99 -5.57 8.34
C ILE A 31 4.68 -5.21 6.88
N SER A 32 3.90 -6.03 6.18
CA SER A 32 3.46 -5.80 4.81
C SER A 32 2.59 -4.55 4.67
N GLU A 33 1.60 -4.39 5.57
CA GLU A 33 0.72 -3.22 5.60
C GLU A 33 1.50 -1.95 5.98
N ARG A 34 2.44 -2.06 6.93
CA ARG A 34 3.35 -0.97 7.29
C ARG A 34 4.24 -0.54 6.13
N PHE A 35 4.71 -1.48 5.30
CA PHE A 35 5.48 -1.15 4.10
C PHE A 35 4.64 -0.36 3.10
N VAL A 36 3.40 -0.80 2.82
CA VAL A 36 2.48 -0.07 1.94
C VAL A 36 2.21 1.33 2.48
N LEU A 37 1.88 1.45 3.76
CA LEU A 37 1.63 2.72 4.43
C LEU A 37 2.84 3.66 4.35
N TRP A 38 4.04 3.14 4.60
CA TRP A 38 5.28 3.89 4.48
C TRP A 38 5.50 4.38 3.05
N ALA A 39 5.29 3.53 2.04
CA ALA A 39 5.45 3.87 0.63
C ALA A 39 4.48 4.99 0.22
N LEU A 40 3.20 4.91 0.64
CA LEU A 40 2.19 5.94 0.41
C LEU A 40 2.64 7.31 0.94
N ARG A 41 3.12 7.33 2.17
CA ARG A 41 3.55 8.57 2.86
C ARG A 41 4.80 9.17 2.25
N GLN A 42 5.77 8.34 1.87
CA GLN A 42 6.98 8.81 1.18
C GLN A 42 6.63 9.40 -0.19
N TRP A 43 5.76 8.70 -0.97
CA TRP A 43 5.32 9.21 -2.26
C TRP A 43 4.59 10.55 -2.13
N GLN A 44 3.73 10.72 -1.12
CA GLN A 44 3.01 11.97 -0.87
C GLN A 44 3.96 13.14 -0.56
N GLN A 45 5.10 12.89 0.06
CA GLN A 45 6.11 13.93 0.31
C GLN A 45 6.83 14.36 -0.96
N ASP A 46 7.27 13.39 -1.75
CA ASP A 46 8.12 13.67 -2.91
C ASP A 46 7.32 14.13 -4.13
N ARG A 47 6.07 13.67 -4.27
CA ARG A 47 5.11 13.97 -5.36
C ARG A 47 5.74 14.03 -6.76
N ALA A 48 6.82 13.31 -6.96
CA ALA A 48 7.53 13.19 -8.21
C ALA A 48 7.80 11.71 -8.50
N LEU A 49 8.07 11.39 -9.78
CA LEU A 49 8.60 10.07 -10.11
C LEU A 49 9.83 9.82 -9.24
N PRO A 50 9.85 8.70 -8.49
CA PRO A 50 10.94 8.43 -7.57
C PRO A 50 12.28 8.38 -8.31
N ALA A 51 13.11 9.39 -8.09
CA ALA A 51 14.44 9.44 -8.67
C ALA A 51 15.30 8.30 -8.11
N GLU A 52 16.27 7.85 -8.91
CA GLU A 52 17.28 6.91 -8.45
C GLU A 52 17.98 7.49 -7.21
N GLY A 53 18.06 6.68 -6.15
CA GLY A 53 18.63 7.09 -4.86
C GLY A 53 17.66 7.80 -3.89
N SER A 54 16.41 8.10 -4.29
CA SER A 54 15.40 8.61 -3.36
C SER A 54 15.10 7.62 -2.23
N VAL A 55 14.51 8.11 -1.13
CA VAL A 55 14.11 7.25 0.01
C VAL A 55 13.17 6.15 -0.45
N LEU A 56 12.22 6.48 -1.31
CA LEU A 56 11.26 5.53 -1.87
C LEU A 56 11.96 4.47 -2.73
N HIS A 57 12.86 4.88 -3.64
CA HIS A 57 13.67 3.98 -4.47
C HIS A 57 14.50 3.02 -3.61
N GLN A 58 15.19 3.52 -2.58
CA GLN A 58 16.00 2.69 -1.69
C GLN A 58 15.15 1.70 -0.89
N GLY A 59 13.97 2.10 -0.42
CA GLY A 59 13.05 1.22 0.29
C GLY A 59 12.55 0.07 -0.59
N PHE A 60 12.13 0.36 -1.83
CA PHE A 60 11.71 -0.68 -2.78
C PHE A 60 12.85 -1.62 -3.16
N LYS A 61 14.05 -1.10 -3.36
CA LYS A 61 15.26 -1.90 -3.59
C LYS A 61 15.55 -2.83 -2.40
N THR A 62 15.49 -2.31 -1.18
CA THR A 62 15.74 -3.08 0.04
C THR A 62 14.68 -4.18 0.25
N ALA A 63 13.41 -3.88 -0.08
CA ALA A 63 12.33 -4.87 -0.03
C ALA A 63 12.42 -5.93 -1.15
N GLY A 64 13.26 -5.71 -2.18
CA GLY A 64 13.40 -6.62 -3.31
C GLY A 64 12.24 -6.53 -4.32
N VAL A 65 11.61 -5.36 -4.41
CA VAL A 65 10.45 -5.10 -5.29
C VAL A 65 10.63 -3.82 -6.11
N LEU A 66 11.87 -3.51 -6.46
CA LEU A 66 12.18 -2.26 -7.17
C LEU A 66 11.52 -2.20 -8.56
N GLU A 67 11.34 -3.32 -9.22
CA GLU A 67 10.74 -3.42 -10.56
C GLU A 67 9.31 -2.92 -10.63
N VAL A 68 8.57 -2.92 -9.51
CA VAL A 68 7.17 -2.45 -9.45
C VAL A 68 7.02 -1.04 -8.86
N LEU A 69 8.13 -0.35 -8.62
CA LEU A 69 8.08 1.05 -8.21
C LEU A 69 7.38 1.96 -9.25
N PRO A 70 7.59 1.79 -10.58
CA PRO A 70 6.82 2.53 -11.58
C PRO A 70 5.31 2.24 -11.52
N ASP A 71 4.91 0.98 -11.32
CA ASP A 71 3.50 0.62 -11.19
C ASP A 71 2.87 1.27 -9.95
N PHE A 72 3.58 1.26 -8.83
CA PHE A 72 3.16 1.96 -7.62
C PHE A 72 2.99 3.46 -7.88
N ALA A 73 3.97 4.12 -8.50
CA ALA A 73 3.91 5.55 -8.79
C ALA A 73 2.72 5.91 -9.69
N ILE A 74 2.48 5.14 -10.76
CA ILE A 74 1.34 5.35 -11.67
C ILE A 74 0.01 5.14 -10.94
N ALA A 75 -0.09 4.14 -10.06
CA ALA A 75 -1.28 3.96 -9.23
C ALA A 75 -1.53 5.17 -8.34
N MET A 76 -0.48 5.70 -7.70
CA MET A 76 -0.59 6.88 -6.84
C MET A 76 -0.98 8.14 -7.62
N ASP A 77 -0.45 8.32 -8.83
CA ASP A 77 -0.88 9.40 -9.73
C ASP A 77 -2.36 9.27 -10.10
N ALA A 78 -2.84 8.04 -10.38
CA ALA A 78 -4.25 7.81 -10.64
C ALA A 78 -5.14 8.19 -9.43
N PHE A 79 -4.69 7.95 -8.21
CA PHE A 79 -5.37 8.42 -6.99
C PHE A 79 -5.29 9.94 -6.85
N LEU A 80 -4.13 10.55 -7.08
CA LEU A 80 -3.96 12.00 -6.95
C LEU A 80 -4.87 12.79 -7.90
N PHE A 81 -4.96 12.37 -9.15
CA PHE A 81 -5.67 13.10 -10.20
C PHE A 81 -7.07 12.56 -10.49
N GLY A 82 -7.36 11.31 -10.11
CA GLY A 82 -8.60 10.62 -10.46
C GLY A 82 -9.65 10.60 -9.35
N THR A 83 -9.28 10.83 -8.09
CA THR A 83 -10.24 10.79 -6.98
C THR A 83 -11.18 12.00 -6.98
N ARG A 84 -12.44 11.76 -6.55
CA ARG A 84 -13.49 12.79 -6.48
C ARG A 84 -13.28 13.81 -5.36
N ARG A 85 -12.42 13.49 -4.39
CA ARG A 85 -12.02 14.37 -3.29
C ARG A 85 -10.55 14.14 -2.95
N ALA A 86 -9.94 15.13 -2.31
CA ALA A 86 -8.57 14.98 -1.81
C ALA A 86 -8.53 13.85 -0.76
N MET A 87 -7.48 13.02 -0.85
CA MET A 87 -7.23 11.95 0.10
C MET A 87 -6.37 12.46 1.26
N GLU A 88 -6.69 11.99 2.46
CA GLU A 88 -5.92 12.29 3.67
C GLU A 88 -4.81 11.26 3.83
N ILE A 89 -3.60 11.65 3.43
CA ILE A 89 -2.38 10.86 3.65
C ILE A 89 -1.52 11.60 4.68
N HIS A 90 -1.21 10.93 5.77
CA HIS A 90 -0.43 11.51 6.84
C HIS A 90 1.07 11.62 6.49
N ARG A 91 1.79 12.40 7.28
CA ARG A 91 3.25 12.51 7.18
C ARG A 91 3.90 11.19 7.65
N PRO A 92 5.13 10.87 7.18
CA PRO A 92 5.83 9.64 7.53
C PRO A 92 6.03 9.41 9.02
N ASP A 93 6.18 10.46 9.80
CA ASP A 93 6.39 10.45 11.25
C ASP A 93 5.09 10.31 12.09
N CYS A 94 3.91 10.36 11.43
CA CYS A 94 2.63 10.22 12.13
C CYS A 94 2.40 8.78 12.60
N ALA A 95 2.07 8.62 13.87
CA ALA A 95 1.75 7.31 14.44
C ALA A 95 0.33 6.82 14.07
N CYS A 96 -0.58 7.71 13.70
CA CYS A 96 -1.96 7.38 13.36
C CYS A 96 -2.11 6.97 11.91
N VAL A 97 -3.12 6.17 11.60
CA VAL A 97 -3.53 5.78 10.23
C VAL A 97 -4.83 6.50 9.93
N SER A 98 -4.91 7.22 8.80
CA SER A 98 -6.15 7.84 8.33
C SER A 98 -7.11 6.80 7.72
N GLY A 99 -8.39 7.17 7.57
CA GLY A 99 -9.36 6.33 6.88
C GLY A 99 -8.99 6.06 5.41
N ASP A 100 -8.41 7.06 4.74
CA ASP A 100 -7.98 6.91 3.34
C ASP A 100 -6.74 6.01 3.22
N GLU A 101 -5.79 6.14 4.13
CA GLU A 101 -4.63 5.24 4.21
C GLU A 101 -5.05 3.78 4.45
N ALA A 102 -5.97 3.56 5.40
CA ALA A 102 -6.51 2.23 5.67
C ALA A 102 -7.23 1.66 4.44
N THR A 103 -7.99 2.49 3.72
CA THR A 103 -8.65 2.11 2.46
C THR A 103 -7.64 1.71 1.39
N LEU A 104 -6.57 2.48 1.20
CA LEU A 104 -5.53 2.15 0.21
C LEU A 104 -4.82 0.84 0.54
N VAL A 105 -4.50 0.59 1.80
CA VAL A 105 -3.94 -0.69 2.25
C VAL A 105 -4.90 -1.84 1.98
N ALA A 106 -6.20 -1.67 2.26
CA ALA A 106 -7.22 -2.66 1.98
C ALA A 106 -7.37 -2.95 0.47
N LEU A 107 -7.31 -1.92 -0.38
CA LEU A 107 -7.31 -2.07 -1.84
C LEU A 107 -6.10 -2.87 -2.34
N CYS A 108 -4.92 -2.66 -1.76
CA CYS A 108 -3.76 -3.49 -2.05
C CYS A 108 -3.98 -4.95 -1.62
N GLY A 109 -4.67 -5.20 -0.50
CA GLY A 109 -5.06 -6.55 -0.07
C GLY A 109 -6.03 -7.23 -1.05
N LEU A 110 -7.06 -6.50 -1.56
CA LEU A 110 -7.94 -6.99 -2.62
C LEU A 110 -7.17 -7.29 -3.91
N ALA A 111 -6.27 -6.39 -4.30
CA ALA A 111 -5.44 -6.53 -5.49
C ALA A 111 -4.46 -7.73 -5.39
N GLN A 112 -4.01 -8.09 -4.19
CA GLN A 112 -3.12 -9.22 -3.97
C GLN A 112 -3.85 -10.57 -4.07
N GLY A 113 -5.12 -10.62 -3.66
CA GLY A 113 -6.02 -11.74 -3.90
C GLY A 113 -6.66 -11.66 -5.30
N ASP A 114 -7.42 -12.67 -5.69
CA ASP A 114 -8.18 -12.67 -6.95
C ASP A 114 -9.54 -11.99 -6.78
N PHE A 115 -9.55 -10.80 -6.16
CA PHE A 115 -10.75 -10.01 -5.89
C PHE A 115 -10.90 -8.83 -6.86
N ASP A 116 -10.68 -9.06 -8.16
CA ASP A 116 -10.66 -8.00 -9.19
C ASP A 116 -12.02 -7.26 -9.28
N GLY A 117 -13.15 -7.96 -9.14
CA GLY A 117 -14.47 -7.36 -9.10
C GLY A 117 -14.67 -6.40 -7.93
N PRO A 118 -14.50 -6.83 -6.69
CA PRO A 118 -14.54 -5.97 -5.50
C PRO A 118 -13.53 -4.82 -5.54
N LEU A 119 -12.32 -5.05 -6.04
CA LEU A 119 -11.30 -4.00 -6.22
C LEU A 119 -11.82 -2.91 -7.14
N LEU A 120 -12.27 -3.27 -8.34
CA LEU A 120 -12.75 -2.30 -9.33
C LEU A 120 -13.99 -1.56 -8.85
N ALA A 121 -14.94 -2.27 -8.23
CA ALA A 121 -16.14 -1.64 -7.65
C ALA A 121 -15.78 -0.60 -6.58
N SER A 122 -14.82 -0.90 -5.71
CA SER A 122 -14.35 0.04 -4.69
C SER A 122 -13.68 1.28 -5.31
N LEU A 123 -12.86 1.07 -6.33
CA LEU A 123 -12.21 2.17 -7.06
C LEU A 123 -13.21 3.05 -7.82
N ASP A 124 -14.23 2.47 -8.45
CA ASP A 124 -15.28 3.22 -9.20
C ASP A 124 -16.09 4.15 -8.29
N ILE A 125 -16.26 3.81 -7.01
CA ILE A 125 -16.87 4.70 -6.02
C ILE A 125 -15.97 5.90 -5.73
N MET A 126 -14.66 5.71 -5.70
CA MET A 126 -13.69 6.73 -5.25
C MET A 126 -13.25 7.67 -6.37
N MET A 127 -13.20 7.19 -7.62
CA MET A 127 -12.58 7.92 -8.73
C MET A 127 -13.34 7.78 -10.06
N ALA A 128 -12.87 8.52 -11.06
CA ALA A 128 -13.42 8.43 -12.42
C ALA A 128 -13.11 7.06 -13.06
N PRO A 129 -14.00 6.52 -13.93
CA PRO A 129 -13.85 5.16 -14.48
C PRO A 129 -12.53 4.88 -15.22
N THR A 130 -11.96 5.87 -15.90
CA THR A 130 -10.65 5.71 -16.56
C THR A 130 -9.53 5.57 -15.53
N ALA A 131 -9.55 6.40 -14.49
CA ALA A 131 -8.56 6.36 -13.41
C ALA A 131 -8.68 5.05 -12.60
N SER A 132 -9.91 4.57 -12.33
CA SER A 132 -10.12 3.33 -11.58
C SER A 132 -9.52 2.11 -12.29
N ARG A 133 -9.64 2.03 -13.62
CA ARG A 133 -9.03 0.95 -14.40
C ARG A 133 -7.51 1.00 -14.37
N VAL A 134 -6.92 2.19 -14.52
CA VAL A 134 -5.46 2.36 -14.41
C VAL A 134 -5.00 1.96 -13.01
N ALA A 135 -5.64 2.47 -11.97
CA ALA A 135 -5.31 2.14 -10.58
C ALA A 135 -5.42 0.64 -10.33
N ALA A 136 -6.49 -0.03 -10.78
CA ALA A 136 -6.70 -1.46 -10.57
C ALA A 136 -5.55 -2.30 -11.17
N VAL A 137 -5.17 -2.03 -12.42
CA VAL A 137 -4.10 -2.77 -13.10
C VAL A 137 -2.75 -2.56 -12.38
N ARG A 138 -2.44 -1.32 -12.02
CA ARG A 138 -1.16 -0.98 -11.39
C ARG A 138 -1.07 -1.44 -9.94
N LEU A 139 -2.15 -1.34 -9.17
CA LEU A 139 -2.22 -1.93 -7.82
C LEU A 139 -2.08 -3.45 -7.86
N LYS A 140 -2.68 -4.13 -8.86
CA LYS A 140 -2.53 -5.57 -9.03
C LYS A 140 -1.07 -5.95 -9.24
N ALA A 141 -0.37 -5.30 -10.19
CA ALA A 141 1.05 -5.55 -10.45
C ALA A 141 1.90 -5.33 -9.19
N PHE A 142 1.72 -4.20 -8.53
CA PHE A 142 2.42 -3.88 -7.28
C PHE A 142 2.15 -4.92 -6.17
N SER A 143 0.88 -5.22 -5.91
CA SER A 143 0.49 -6.09 -4.80
C SER A 143 0.90 -7.55 -5.01
N VAL A 144 0.86 -8.05 -6.25
CA VAL A 144 1.34 -9.40 -6.61
C VAL A 144 2.85 -9.51 -6.41
N ALA A 145 3.61 -8.49 -6.80
CA ALA A 145 5.06 -8.47 -6.57
C ALA A 145 5.40 -8.44 -5.07
N LEU A 146 4.64 -7.69 -4.26
CA LEU A 146 4.78 -7.75 -2.80
C LEU A 146 4.56 -9.17 -2.26
N ALA A 147 3.52 -9.86 -2.72
CA ALA A 147 3.23 -11.24 -2.31
C ALA A 147 4.38 -12.19 -2.69
N SER A 148 4.93 -12.03 -3.90
CA SER A 148 6.06 -12.82 -4.39
C SER A 148 7.33 -12.58 -3.57
N ALA A 149 7.51 -11.38 -3.04
CA ALA A 149 8.58 -11.02 -2.11
C ALA A 149 8.31 -11.44 -0.66
N GLY A 150 7.16 -12.09 -0.36
CA GLY A 150 6.77 -12.53 0.98
C GLY A 150 5.98 -11.50 1.79
N LEU A 151 5.70 -10.32 1.23
CA LEU A 151 4.92 -9.27 1.88
C LEU A 151 3.43 -9.48 1.60
N ARG A 152 2.80 -10.38 2.35
CA ARG A 152 1.38 -10.71 2.20
C ARG A 152 0.51 -9.75 3.00
N LEU A 153 -0.51 -9.21 2.34
CA LEU A 153 -1.51 -8.33 2.93
C LEU A 153 -2.74 -9.15 3.36
N ALA A 154 -3.32 -8.78 4.49
CA ALA A 154 -4.58 -9.39 4.91
C ALA A 154 -5.71 -8.96 3.96
N PRO A 155 -6.59 -9.89 3.53
CA PRO A 155 -7.81 -9.48 2.84
C PRO A 155 -8.67 -8.63 3.79
N PRO A 156 -9.40 -7.63 3.27
CA PRO A 156 -10.27 -6.82 4.12
C PRO A 156 -11.29 -7.71 4.85
N ALA A 157 -11.52 -7.42 6.13
CA ALA A 157 -12.38 -8.19 7.03
C ALA A 157 -13.88 -8.04 6.64
N GLY A 158 -14.26 -8.53 5.49
CA GLY A 158 -15.64 -8.44 4.98
C GLY A 158 -16.16 -9.70 4.28
N ASP A 159 -15.29 -10.59 3.84
CA ASP A 159 -15.71 -11.73 2.98
C ASP A 159 -15.58 -13.13 3.59
N ALA A 160 -15.35 -13.24 4.90
CA ALA A 160 -15.43 -14.54 5.56
C ALA A 160 -16.89 -15.06 5.73
N ALA A 161 -17.90 -14.22 5.51
CA ALA A 161 -19.31 -14.57 5.68
C ALA A 161 -20.01 -15.11 4.41
N GLY A 162 -19.36 -15.10 3.26
CA GLY A 162 -19.97 -15.45 1.96
C GLY A 162 -19.75 -16.90 1.48
N ARG A 163 -19.05 -17.76 2.23
CA ARG A 163 -18.75 -19.14 1.80
C ARG A 163 -19.44 -20.24 2.62
N LEU A 164 -20.65 -19.96 3.10
CA LEU A 164 -21.52 -21.03 3.65
C LEU A 164 -22.92 -20.87 3.05
N ASN A 165 -23.08 -21.30 1.80
CA ASN A 165 -24.31 -21.93 1.28
C ASN A 165 -24.00 -22.64 -0.03
#